data_5ba15ddc389d29e208f150a9d145579f
#
_entry.id   5ba15ddc389d29e208f150a9d145579f
#
_cell.length_a   1.000
_cell.length_b   1.000
_cell.length_c   1.000
_cell.angle_alpha   90.00
_cell.angle_beta   90.00
_cell.angle_gamma   90.00
#
_symmetry.space_group_name_H-M   'P 1'
#
loop_
_entity.id
_entity.type
_entity.pdbx_description
1 polymer ?
#
loop_
_entity_poly.entity_id
_entity_poly.type
_entity_poly.pdbx_seq_one_letter_code
_entity_poly.pdbx_strand_id
1 'polypeptide(L)'
;RILLSQGLNCYEFRVPGPAGMIDVIWSEPGFSSGDKRASGSGMPLLFPFPGRIAGTTFQWEGTSYVLRAGDGRGNAIHGFVHERPWRLIEQDANRVAAQFQASVDDPKLLEYWPADFCITANYQVQGSRLSSRFTLENPDDQPLPCGFGVHPYFSLPLGGTNADNCWVKLPVGSSWELVDMNPTGKRFPLDDPLLLQHGQRFGDMTFDTVFSDLVFSGDRCEACIEDPESGKQ
;
A
#
# COMPACT_ATOMS: atom_id res chain seq x y z
N ARG A 1 7.68 8.04 11.43
CA ARG A 1 8.47 8.92 10.55
C ARG A 1 7.96 8.79 9.12
N ILE A 2 7.98 9.90 8.40
CA ILE A 2 7.46 9.98 7.03
C ILE A 2 8.50 10.65 6.14
N LEU A 3 8.72 10.12 4.94
CA LEU A 3 9.66 10.64 3.96
C LEU A 3 8.89 11.29 2.79
N LEU A 4 8.85 12.62 2.77
CA LEU A 4 8.16 13.41 1.74
C LEU A 4 8.78 13.24 0.35
N SER A 5 10.12 13.13 0.28
CA SER A 5 10.86 13.05 -0.98
C SER A 5 10.65 11.74 -1.75
N GLN A 6 10.12 10.71 -1.08
CA GLN A 6 9.80 9.41 -1.67
C GLN A 6 8.35 9.03 -1.39
N GLY A 7 7.41 9.67 -2.09
CA GLY A 7 6.01 9.29 -2.11
C GLY A 7 5.27 9.44 -0.79
N LEU A 8 5.70 10.36 0.09
CA LEU A 8 5.13 10.50 1.44
C LEU A 8 5.14 9.17 2.21
N ASN A 9 6.16 8.37 2.03
CA ASN A 9 6.25 7.03 2.61
C ASN A 9 6.36 7.09 4.15
N CYS A 10 5.41 6.48 4.85
CA CYS A 10 5.50 6.22 6.29
C CYS A 10 6.44 5.02 6.51
N TYR A 11 7.71 5.30 6.71
CA TYR A 11 8.76 4.27 6.80
C TYR A 11 9.08 3.80 8.21
N GLU A 12 8.51 4.44 9.24
CA GLU A 12 8.69 4.04 10.63
C GLU A 12 7.43 4.37 11.43
N PHE A 13 6.87 3.37 12.07
CA PHE A 13 5.85 3.50 13.10
C PHE A 13 6.17 2.53 14.22
N ARG A 14 6.26 3.06 15.45
CA ARG A 14 6.60 2.31 16.65
C ARG A 14 5.56 2.46 17.71
N VAL A 15 5.38 1.40 18.49
CA VAL A 15 4.47 1.39 19.64
C VAL A 15 5.19 0.90 20.90
N PRO A 16 4.75 1.28 22.10
CA PRO A 16 5.29 0.74 23.35
C PRO A 16 5.05 -0.78 23.46
N GLY A 17 6.08 -1.50 23.84
CA GLY A 17 6.04 -2.93 24.12
C GLY A 17 6.60 -3.26 25.51
N PRO A 18 6.57 -4.55 25.91
CA PRO A 18 7.03 -4.99 27.24
C PRO A 18 8.52 -4.71 27.51
N ALA A 19 9.36 -4.82 26.49
CA ALA A 19 10.82 -4.67 26.57
C ALA A 19 11.35 -3.39 25.90
N GLY A 20 10.48 -2.48 25.46
CA GLY A 20 10.85 -1.25 24.75
C GLY A 20 9.90 -0.93 23.61
N MET A 21 10.36 -0.12 22.65
CA MET A 21 9.57 0.21 21.47
C MET A 21 9.59 -0.95 20.46
N ILE A 22 8.43 -1.27 19.93
CA ILE A 22 8.22 -2.27 18.88
C ILE A 22 8.06 -1.54 17.55
N ASP A 23 8.86 -1.92 16.56
CA ASP A 23 8.66 -1.47 15.18
C ASP A 23 7.46 -2.21 14.59
N VAL A 24 6.43 -1.47 14.16
CA VAL A 24 5.23 -2.03 13.49
C VAL A 24 5.39 -1.99 11.99
N ILE A 25 5.96 -0.91 11.47
CA ILE A 25 6.29 -0.78 10.04
C ILE A 25 7.79 -1.02 9.86
N TRP A 26 8.09 -1.93 8.96
CA TRP A 26 9.45 -2.26 8.55
C TRP A 26 9.92 -1.37 7.40
N SER A 27 11.16 -0.98 7.46
CA SER A 27 11.86 -0.37 6.34
C SER A 27 13.31 -0.84 6.26
N GLU A 28 13.86 -0.86 5.06
CA GLU A 28 15.27 -1.18 4.83
C GLU A 28 16.15 -0.19 5.61
N PRO A 29 17.25 -0.66 6.25
CA PRO A 29 18.20 0.23 6.91
C PRO A 29 18.70 1.35 5.98
N GLY A 30 18.63 2.58 6.47
CA GLY A 30 19.02 3.75 5.69
C GLY A 30 17.95 4.28 4.74
N PHE A 31 16.71 3.76 4.77
CA PHE A 31 15.61 4.24 3.89
C PHE A 31 15.41 5.77 3.96
N SER A 32 15.67 6.38 5.11
CA SER A 32 15.54 7.83 5.31
C SER A 32 16.49 8.68 4.48
N SER A 33 17.56 8.10 3.89
CA SER A 33 18.47 8.81 2.98
C SER A 33 17.82 9.15 1.63
N GLY A 34 16.74 8.44 1.25
CA GLY A 34 16.00 8.69 0.01
C GLY A 34 16.64 8.08 -1.25
N ASP A 35 17.63 7.19 -1.09
CA ASP A 35 18.34 6.50 -2.17
C ASP A 35 17.89 5.04 -2.37
N LYS A 36 16.98 4.57 -1.51
CA LYS A 36 16.45 3.21 -1.57
C LYS A 36 15.22 3.13 -2.47
N ARG A 37 14.86 1.88 -2.87
CA ARG A 37 13.66 1.65 -3.67
C ARG A 37 12.40 2.08 -2.90
N ALA A 38 11.69 3.09 -3.41
CA ALA A 38 10.53 3.68 -2.75
C ALA A 38 9.41 2.69 -2.45
N SER A 39 9.16 1.71 -3.34
CA SER A 39 8.13 0.68 -3.17
C SER A 39 8.58 -0.55 -2.38
N GLY A 40 9.82 -0.59 -1.87
CA GLY A 40 10.40 -1.74 -1.20
C GLY A 40 10.37 -1.70 0.33
N SER A 41 9.83 -0.65 0.93
CA SER A 41 9.87 -0.41 2.39
C SER A 41 8.75 0.49 2.85
N GLY A 42 8.46 0.45 4.15
CA GLY A 42 7.52 1.36 4.76
C GLY A 42 6.07 1.11 4.35
N MET A 43 5.36 2.16 4.01
CA MET A 43 3.98 2.12 3.53
C MET A 43 3.85 2.99 2.27
N PRO A 44 4.35 2.53 1.12
CA PRO A 44 4.23 3.26 -0.13
C PRO A 44 2.78 3.42 -0.58
N LEU A 45 2.47 4.57 -1.16
CA LEU A 45 1.18 4.91 -1.76
C LEU A 45 1.23 4.58 -3.25
N LEU A 46 0.27 3.80 -3.72
CA LEU A 46 0.23 3.28 -5.09
C LEU A 46 -0.91 3.94 -5.85
N PHE A 47 -0.58 4.79 -6.81
CA PHE A 47 -1.55 5.52 -7.63
C PHE A 47 -0.91 5.98 -8.95
N PRO A 48 -1.64 6.03 -10.07
CA PRO A 48 -3.07 5.79 -10.26
C PRO A 48 -3.45 4.31 -10.46
N PHE A 49 -2.52 3.39 -10.33
CA PHE A 49 -2.81 1.96 -10.36
C PHE A 49 -1.94 1.20 -9.34
N PRO A 50 -2.55 0.48 -8.39
CA PRO A 50 -1.85 -0.50 -7.58
C PRO A 50 -1.65 -1.79 -8.39
N GLY A 51 -0.55 -2.50 -8.17
CA GLY A 51 -0.23 -3.70 -8.95
C GLY A 51 0.28 -3.38 -10.35
N ARG A 52 -0.01 -4.25 -11.32
CA ARG A 52 0.56 -4.21 -12.67
C ARG A 52 -0.44 -3.82 -13.74
N ILE A 53 0.09 -3.19 -14.80
CA ILE A 53 -0.52 -3.13 -16.13
C ILE A 53 0.32 -4.04 -17.02
N ALA A 54 -0.31 -5.07 -17.60
CA ALA A 54 0.33 -6.06 -18.45
C ALA A 54 1.02 -5.37 -19.64
N GLY A 55 2.32 -5.60 -19.80
CA GLY A 55 3.15 -4.82 -20.68
C GLY A 55 3.30 -3.38 -20.17
N THR A 56 3.45 -2.46 -21.10
CA THR A 56 3.61 -1.03 -20.79
C THR A 56 2.57 -0.16 -21.47
N THR A 57 1.59 -0.75 -22.15
CA THR A 57 0.61 0.01 -22.96
C THR A 57 -0.80 -0.31 -22.53
N PHE A 58 -1.63 0.71 -22.37
CA PHE A 58 -3.05 0.56 -22.18
C PHE A 58 -3.85 1.53 -23.08
N GLN A 59 -5.11 1.20 -23.30
CA GLN A 59 -6.04 2.01 -24.10
C GLN A 59 -7.05 2.67 -23.16
N TRP A 60 -7.30 3.96 -23.37
CA TRP A 60 -8.35 4.70 -22.68
C TRP A 60 -9.04 5.65 -23.66
N GLU A 61 -10.34 5.51 -23.81
CA GLU A 61 -11.17 6.34 -24.71
C GLU A 61 -10.58 6.50 -26.13
N GLY A 62 -10.05 5.40 -26.68
CA GLY A 62 -9.47 5.37 -28.03
C GLY A 62 -8.02 5.88 -28.14
N THR A 63 -7.45 6.39 -27.05
CA THR A 63 -6.06 6.85 -27.00
C THR A 63 -5.16 5.78 -26.39
N SER A 64 -3.97 5.58 -26.96
CA SER A 64 -2.95 4.66 -26.44
C SER A 64 -1.95 5.41 -25.55
N TYR A 65 -1.77 4.91 -24.35
CA TYR A 65 -0.81 5.44 -23.37
C TYR A 65 0.32 4.44 -23.16
N VAL A 66 1.56 4.92 -23.13
CA VAL A 66 2.75 4.09 -22.96
C VAL A 66 3.42 4.42 -21.62
N LEU A 67 3.48 3.44 -20.76
CA LEU A 67 4.06 3.54 -19.41
C LEU A 67 5.50 3.02 -19.41
N ARG A 68 6.23 3.33 -18.35
CA ARG A 68 7.55 2.76 -18.10
C ARG A 68 7.43 1.37 -17.47
N ALA A 69 8.20 0.40 -17.96
CA ALA A 69 8.36 -0.88 -17.29
C ALA A 69 9.08 -0.69 -15.94
N GLY A 70 8.59 -1.38 -14.89
CA GLY A 70 9.11 -1.20 -13.53
C GLY A 70 9.24 -2.47 -12.70
N ASP A 71 8.66 -3.61 -13.16
CA ASP A 71 8.63 -4.86 -12.39
C ASP A 71 9.75 -5.86 -12.73
N GLY A 72 10.66 -5.51 -13.64
CA GLY A 72 11.72 -6.40 -14.13
C GLY A 72 11.23 -7.51 -15.08
N ARG A 73 9.93 -7.56 -15.40
CA ARG A 73 9.28 -8.55 -16.27
C ARG A 73 8.63 -7.91 -17.51
N GLY A 74 8.84 -6.60 -17.70
CA GLY A 74 8.30 -5.84 -18.82
C GLY A 74 6.91 -5.25 -18.58
N ASN A 75 6.40 -5.24 -17.33
CA ASN A 75 5.14 -4.62 -16.99
C ASN A 75 5.36 -3.28 -16.30
N ALA A 76 4.40 -2.34 -16.47
CA ALA A 76 4.30 -1.19 -15.61
C ALA A 76 3.75 -1.60 -14.24
N ILE A 77 4.21 -0.97 -13.15
CA ILE A 77 3.84 -1.36 -11.79
C ILE A 77 3.71 -0.16 -10.85
N HIS A 78 2.67 -0.18 -10.02
CA HIS A 78 2.45 0.69 -8.84
C HIS A 78 2.23 2.18 -9.11
N GLY A 79 2.02 2.58 -10.36
CA GLY A 79 1.76 3.98 -10.70
C GLY A 79 2.98 4.89 -10.52
N PHE A 80 2.75 6.11 -10.05
CA PHE A 80 3.75 7.17 -10.15
C PHE A 80 4.14 7.79 -8.80
N VAL A 81 3.18 7.95 -7.89
CA VAL A 81 3.30 8.88 -6.76
C VAL A 81 4.29 8.46 -5.68
N HIS A 82 4.58 7.14 -5.59
CA HIS A 82 5.49 6.58 -4.57
C HIS A 82 6.97 6.93 -4.79
N GLU A 83 7.34 7.37 -6.00
CA GLU A 83 8.72 7.75 -6.34
C GLU A 83 8.93 9.27 -6.39
N ARG A 84 7.92 10.06 -6.04
CA ARG A 84 7.95 11.50 -6.24
C ARG A 84 7.89 12.26 -4.92
N PRO A 85 8.49 13.45 -4.86
CA PRO A 85 8.35 14.30 -3.68
C PRO A 85 6.94 14.86 -3.59
N TRP A 86 6.41 14.92 -2.37
CA TRP A 86 5.11 15.49 -2.05
C TRP A 86 5.28 16.86 -1.38
N ARG A 87 4.36 17.76 -1.65
CA ARG A 87 4.31 19.08 -1.02
C ARG A 87 3.72 18.99 0.38
N LEU A 88 4.45 19.44 1.37
CA LEU A 88 3.95 19.55 2.74
C LEU A 88 2.87 20.65 2.80
N ILE A 89 1.70 20.31 3.36
CA ILE A 89 0.58 21.24 3.60
C ILE A 89 0.56 21.68 5.05
N GLU A 90 0.66 20.72 5.97
CA GLU A 90 0.60 20.97 7.41
C GLU A 90 1.43 19.94 8.16
N GLN A 91 2.05 20.37 9.25
CA GLN A 91 2.77 19.49 10.15
C GLN A 91 2.70 20.02 11.58
N ASP A 92 2.42 19.11 12.51
CA ASP A 92 2.58 19.33 13.94
C ASP A 92 3.29 18.13 14.61
N ALA A 93 3.22 18.05 15.94
CA ALA A 93 3.94 17.02 16.70
C ALA A 93 3.44 15.58 16.40
N ASN A 94 2.21 15.41 16.00
CA ASN A 94 1.57 14.09 15.82
C ASN A 94 0.77 13.94 14.51
N ARG A 95 0.82 14.95 13.64
CA ARG A 95 0.10 14.97 12.36
C ARG A 95 0.97 15.51 11.24
N VAL A 96 0.77 14.97 10.05
CA VAL A 96 1.29 15.52 8.81
C VAL A 96 0.22 15.42 7.72
N ALA A 97 0.08 16.48 6.94
CA ALA A 97 -0.71 16.50 5.72
C ALA A 97 0.18 16.93 4.55
N ALA A 98 0.10 16.19 3.46
CA ALA A 98 0.84 16.50 2.23
C ALA A 98 -0.02 16.22 1.01
N GLN A 99 0.34 16.82 -0.11
CA GLN A 99 -0.41 16.75 -1.36
C GLN A 99 0.54 16.51 -2.53
N PHE A 100 0.05 15.75 -3.49
CA PHE A 100 0.64 15.59 -4.81
C PHE A 100 -0.42 15.81 -5.88
N GLN A 101 -0.14 16.66 -6.85
CA GLN A 101 -0.98 16.88 -8.02
C GLN A 101 -0.12 16.74 -9.28
N ALA A 102 -0.56 15.90 -10.25
CA ALA A 102 0.25 15.60 -11.41
C ALA A 102 0.62 16.86 -12.21
N SER A 103 -0.34 17.72 -12.53
CA SER A 103 -0.10 18.95 -13.29
C SER A 103 0.81 19.97 -12.61
N VAL A 104 0.92 19.89 -11.27
CA VAL A 104 1.70 20.84 -10.47
C VAL A 104 3.09 20.31 -10.13
N ASP A 105 3.16 19.06 -9.67
CA ASP A 105 4.37 18.48 -9.09
C ASP A 105 5.22 17.71 -10.12
N ASP A 106 4.59 17.12 -11.13
CA ASP A 106 5.27 16.49 -12.27
C ASP A 106 4.37 16.51 -13.52
N PRO A 107 4.27 17.64 -14.24
CA PRO A 107 3.37 17.79 -15.41
C PRO A 107 3.62 16.77 -16.53
N LYS A 108 4.80 16.14 -16.57
CA LYS A 108 5.11 15.09 -17.55
C LYS A 108 4.25 13.85 -17.38
N LEU A 109 3.66 13.64 -16.20
CA LEU A 109 2.76 12.52 -15.98
C LEU A 109 1.52 12.56 -16.86
N LEU A 110 1.10 13.75 -17.31
CA LEU A 110 -0.02 13.92 -18.23
C LEU A 110 0.27 13.41 -19.65
N GLU A 111 1.54 13.12 -19.98
CA GLU A 111 1.92 12.42 -21.22
C GLU A 111 1.65 10.90 -21.11
N TYR A 112 1.57 10.38 -19.90
CA TYR A 112 1.44 8.96 -19.58
C TYR A 112 0.08 8.57 -19.02
N TRP A 113 -0.72 9.55 -18.57
CA TRP A 113 -2.00 9.30 -17.94
C TRP A 113 -3.09 10.25 -18.46
N PRO A 114 -4.34 9.76 -18.66
CA PRO A 114 -5.38 10.49 -19.42
C PRO A 114 -5.85 11.81 -18.82
N ALA A 115 -5.77 11.97 -17.49
CA ALA A 115 -6.28 13.13 -16.79
C ALA A 115 -5.39 13.54 -15.63
N ASP A 116 -5.48 14.80 -15.21
CA ASP A 116 -4.86 15.29 -13.97
C ASP A 116 -5.47 14.60 -12.75
N PHE A 117 -4.69 14.52 -11.69
CA PHE A 117 -5.15 13.99 -10.41
C PHE A 117 -4.47 14.71 -9.27
N CYS A 118 -5.19 14.82 -8.17
CA CYS A 118 -4.68 15.38 -6.94
C CYS A 118 -4.95 14.40 -5.79
N ILE A 119 -3.92 14.13 -4.98
CA ILE A 119 -4.02 13.29 -3.79
C ILE A 119 -3.60 14.13 -2.58
N THR A 120 -4.48 14.21 -1.60
CA THR A 120 -4.16 14.75 -0.28
C THR A 120 -4.13 13.61 0.73
N ALA A 121 -3.00 13.42 1.39
CA ALA A 121 -2.81 12.39 2.41
C ALA A 121 -2.59 13.04 3.78
N ASN A 122 -3.30 12.54 4.79
CA ASN A 122 -3.19 12.96 6.18
C ASN A 122 -2.81 11.74 7.02
N TYR A 123 -1.74 11.87 7.81
CA TYR A 123 -1.34 10.89 8.81
C TYR A 123 -1.45 11.51 10.19
N GLN A 124 -1.96 10.75 11.14
CA GLN A 124 -2.06 11.16 12.55
C GLN A 124 -1.71 10.01 13.48
N VAL A 125 -0.90 10.28 14.49
CA VAL A 125 -0.56 9.35 15.56
C VAL A 125 -1.26 9.76 16.84
N GLN A 126 -1.95 8.80 17.47
CA GLN A 126 -2.57 8.99 18.77
C GLN A 126 -2.36 7.73 19.62
N GLY A 127 -1.48 7.82 20.61
CA GLY A 127 -1.05 6.65 21.37
C GLY A 127 -0.40 5.60 20.46
N SER A 128 -0.93 4.38 20.48
CA SER A 128 -0.48 3.26 19.63
C SER A 128 -1.26 3.15 18.31
N ARG A 129 -1.95 4.21 17.89
CA ARG A 129 -2.71 4.24 16.64
C ARG A 129 -2.07 5.17 15.63
N LEU A 130 -1.85 4.65 14.42
CA LEU A 130 -1.58 5.45 13.22
C LEU A 130 -2.86 5.48 12.38
N SER A 131 -3.39 6.66 12.16
CA SER A 131 -4.53 6.89 11.26
C SER A 131 -4.03 7.54 9.98
N SER A 132 -4.54 7.07 8.84
CA SER A 132 -4.29 7.68 7.53
C SER A 132 -5.61 7.95 6.83
N ARG A 133 -5.71 9.11 6.18
CA ARG A 133 -6.85 9.49 5.34
C ARG A 133 -6.34 10.00 4.01
N PHE A 134 -6.89 9.47 2.95
CA PHE A 134 -6.55 9.84 1.58
C PHE A 134 -7.76 10.43 0.90
N THR A 135 -7.58 11.60 0.28
CA THR A 135 -8.58 12.26 -0.56
C THR A 135 -8.03 12.26 -1.97
N LEU A 136 -8.79 11.68 -2.90
CA LEU A 136 -8.46 11.60 -4.31
C LEU A 136 -9.42 12.54 -5.05
N GLU A 137 -8.87 13.42 -5.85
CA GLU A 137 -9.61 14.43 -6.61
C GLU A 137 -9.22 14.34 -8.07
N ASN A 138 -10.20 14.46 -8.94
CA ASN A 138 -10.00 14.69 -10.35
C ASN A 138 -10.23 16.17 -10.63
N PRO A 139 -9.19 16.99 -10.75
CA PRO A 139 -9.33 18.41 -11.06
C PRO A 139 -9.57 18.70 -12.54
N ASP A 140 -9.56 17.66 -13.38
CA ASP A 140 -9.75 17.75 -14.83
C ASP A 140 -11.23 17.53 -15.19
N ASP A 141 -11.63 18.01 -16.38
CA ASP A 141 -12.95 17.74 -16.96
C ASP A 141 -13.01 16.35 -17.64
N GLN A 142 -11.86 15.68 -17.81
CA GLN A 142 -11.78 14.37 -18.42
C GLN A 142 -11.93 13.25 -17.37
N PRO A 143 -12.54 12.11 -17.73
CA PRO A 143 -12.62 10.95 -16.83
C PRO A 143 -11.22 10.44 -16.44
N LEU A 144 -11.02 10.22 -15.14
CA LEU A 144 -9.77 9.71 -14.58
C LEU A 144 -9.87 8.21 -14.31
N PRO A 145 -9.24 7.32 -15.12
CA PRO A 145 -9.11 5.92 -14.75
C PRO A 145 -8.15 5.81 -13.57
N CYS A 146 -8.61 5.25 -12.45
CA CYS A 146 -7.72 5.12 -11.30
C CYS A 146 -8.08 3.96 -10.39
N GLY A 147 -7.04 3.45 -9.74
CA GLY A 147 -7.09 2.63 -8.56
C GLY A 147 -6.11 3.17 -7.53
N PHE A 148 -6.46 3.07 -6.26
CA PHE A 148 -5.61 3.48 -5.14
C PHE A 148 -5.26 2.28 -4.25
N GLY A 149 -4.03 2.23 -3.78
CA GLY A 149 -3.57 1.23 -2.82
C GLY A 149 -2.52 1.78 -1.86
N VAL A 150 -2.40 1.11 -0.73
CA VAL A 150 -1.28 1.23 0.20
C VAL A 150 -0.60 -0.13 0.30
N HIS A 151 0.72 -0.14 0.45
CA HIS A 151 1.49 -1.39 0.50
C HIS A 151 2.36 -1.44 1.76
N PRO A 152 1.74 -1.60 2.95
CA PRO A 152 2.49 -1.59 4.20
C PRO A 152 3.36 -2.84 4.35
N TYR A 153 4.60 -2.64 4.78
CA TYR A 153 5.52 -3.68 5.21
C TYR A 153 5.46 -3.77 6.74
N PHE A 154 4.81 -4.80 7.25
CA PHE A 154 4.74 -5.01 8.70
C PHE A 154 5.94 -5.77 9.22
N SER A 155 6.44 -5.36 10.39
CA SER A 155 7.48 -6.08 11.12
C SER A 155 6.87 -7.24 11.90
N LEU A 156 7.49 -8.41 11.84
CA LEU A 156 7.15 -9.57 12.68
C LEU A 156 8.42 -10.12 13.34
N PRO A 157 8.32 -10.60 14.59
CA PRO A 157 7.15 -10.59 15.48
C PRO A 157 6.86 -9.21 16.07
N LEU A 158 5.66 -9.01 16.66
CA LEU A 158 5.25 -7.77 17.32
C LEU A 158 5.69 -7.76 18.80
N GLY A 159 6.99 -7.89 19.05
CA GLY A 159 7.60 -7.91 20.39
C GLY A 159 7.80 -9.30 21.00
N GLY A 160 7.38 -10.36 20.34
CA GLY A 160 7.76 -11.73 20.63
C GLY A 160 9.12 -12.10 20.05
N THR A 161 9.46 -13.39 20.02
CA THR A 161 10.77 -13.90 19.57
C THR A 161 10.72 -14.65 18.23
N ASN A 162 9.54 -15.11 17.78
CA ASN A 162 9.40 -15.92 16.59
C ASN A 162 8.21 -15.46 15.72
N ALA A 163 8.52 -14.94 14.53
CA ALA A 163 7.54 -14.50 13.54
C ALA A 163 6.56 -15.61 13.10
N ASP A 164 7.05 -16.86 12.98
CA ASP A 164 6.23 -18.00 12.54
C ASP A 164 5.07 -18.30 13.48
N ASN A 165 5.17 -17.86 14.75
CA ASN A 165 4.11 -18.05 15.75
C ASN A 165 3.03 -16.97 15.69
N CYS A 166 3.25 -15.88 14.96
CA CYS A 166 2.23 -14.85 14.77
C CYS A 166 1.03 -15.40 13.98
N TRP A 167 -0.14 -14.89 14.27
CA TRP A 167 -1.37 -15.24 13.57
C TRP A 167 -1.78 -14.10 12.65
N VAL A 168 -2.25 -14.44 11.45
CA VAL A 168 -2.75 -13.48 10.47
C VAL A 168 -4.20 -13.81 10.17
N LYS A 169 -5.09 -12.82 10.33
CA LYS A 169 -6.51 -12.90 10.02
C LYS A 169 -6.80 -11.99 8.84
N LEU A 170 -7.40 -12.56 7.80
CA LEU A 170 -7.76 -11.84 6.59
C LEU A 170 -9.26 -12.02 6.31
N PRO A 171 -10.04 -10.93 6.25
CA PRO A 171 -11.49 -10.98 6.01
C PRO A 171 -11.78 -11.12 4.51
N VAL A 172 -11.43 -12.24 3.91
CA VAL A 172 -11.48 -12.46 2.46
C VAL A 172 -12.28 -13.73 2.12
N GLY A 173 -12.88 -13.78 0.93
CA GLY A 173 -13.73 -14.90 0.49
C GLY A 173 -13.28 -15.55 -0.82
N SER A 174 -12.43 -14.87 -1.60
CA SER A 174 -11.98 -15.39 -2.90
C SER A 174 -10.57 -14.91 -3.23
N SER A 175 -9.98 -15.52 -4.26
CA SER A 175 -8.68 -15.14 -4.82
C SER A 175 -8.77 -14.96 -6.33
N TRP A 176 -7.89 -14.15 -6.89
CA TRP A 176 -7.74 -13.98 -8.33
C TRP A 176 -6.69 -14.91 -8.90
N GLU A 177 -6.97 -15.47 -10.09
CA GLU A 177 -5.95 -16.16 -10.87
C GLU A 177 -4.95 -15.16 -11.42
N LEU A 178 -3.66 -15.44 -11.19
CA LEU A 178 -2.57 -14.65 -11.73
C LEU A 178 -1.75 -15.49 -12.71
N VAL A 179 -1.43 -14.92 -13.88
CA VAL A 179 -0.44 -15.46 -14.81
C VAL A 179 0.66 -14.40 -14.97
N ASP A 180 1.90 -14.77 -14.70
CA ASP A 180 3.04 -13.83 -14.65
C ASP A 180 2.77 -12.59 -13.79
N MET A 181 2.08 -12.80 -12.65
CA MET A 181 1.66 -11.76 -11.70
C MET A 181 0.60 -10.78 -12.24
N ASN A 182 -0.01 -11.06 -13.36
CA ASN A 182 -1.11 -10.29 -13.91
C ASN A 182 -2.44 -11.04 -13.73
N PRO A 183 -3.51 -10.36 -13.29
CA PRO A 183 -4.82 -11.00 -13.16
C PRO A 183 -5.37 -11.43 -14.53
N THR A 184 -5.87 -12.66 -14.62
CA THR A 184 -6.49 -13.17 -15.85
C THR A 184 -7.95 -12.75 -16.03
N GLY A 185 -8.53 -12.11 -15.01
CA GLY A 185 -9.95 -11.82 -14.94
C GLY A 185 -10.77 -12.93 -14.28
N LYS A 186 -10.17 -14.09 -13.98
CA LYS A 186 -10.85 -15.18 -13.28
C LYS A 186 -10.66 -15.08 -11.78
N ARG A 187 -11.71 -15.36 -11.05
CA ARG A 187 -11.77 -15.34 -9.59
C ARG A 187 -12.36 -16.65 -9.08
N PHE A 188 -11.78 -17.16 -8.02
CA PHE A 188 -12.18 -18.43 -7.41
C PHE A 188 -12.53 -18.21 -5.93
N PRO A 189 -13.65 -18.77 -5.45
CA PRO A 189 -13.89 -18.87 -4.02
C PRO A 189 -12.72 -19.56 -3.33
N LEU A 190 -12.43 -19.19 -2.09
CA LEU A 190 -11.50 -19.95 -1.26
C LEU A 190 -12.14 -21.27 -0.85
N ASP A 191 -11.37 -22.36 -0.83
CA ASP A 191 -11.84 -23.68 -0.40
C ASP A 191 -12.34 -23.64 1.05
N ASP A 192 -11.63 -22.93 1.93
CA ASP A 192 -12.04 -22.64 3.29
C ASP A 192 -11.78 -21.16 3.63
N PRO A 193 -12.74 -20.27 3.36
CA PRO A 193 -12.58 -18.85 3.70
C PRO A 193 -12.52 -18.60 5.21
N LEU A 194 -13.08 -19.51 6.04
CA LEU A 194 -13.05 -19.39 7.49
C LEU A 194 -11.63 -19.57 8.07
N LEU A 195 -10.78 -20.33 7.39
CA LEU A 195 -9.39 -20.52 7.82
C LEU A 195 -8.65 -19.16 7.91
N LEU A 196 -8.75 -18.32 6.88
CA LEU A 196 -8.13 -17.00 6.90
C LEU A 196 -8.88 -15.99 7.77
N GLN A 197 -10.21 -16.09 7.86
CA GLN A 197 -11.02 -15.21 8.69
C GLN A 197 -10.81 -15.47 10.19
N HIS A 198 -10.65 -16.71 10.60
CA HIS A 198 -10.33 -17.08 11.99
C HIS A 198 -8.84 -16.92 12.31
N GLY A 199 -8.00 -16.97 11.30
CA GLY A 199 -6.56 -16.80 11.39
C GLY A 199 -5.76 -18.04 11.08
N GLN A 200 -4.59 -17.82 10.49
CA GLN A 200 -3.60 -18.83 10.19
C GLN A 200 -2.25 -18.37 10.73
N ARG A 201 -1.41 -19.31 11.15
CA ARG A 201 -0.04 -18.99 11.58
C ARG A 201 0.78 -18.48 10.40
N PHE A 202 1.56 -17.43 10.64
CA PHE A 202 2.41 -16.83 9.61
C PHE A 202 3.40 -17.84 9.02
N GLY A 203 4.00 -18.72 9.84
CA GLY A 203 4.93 -19.75 9.38
C GLY A 203 4.32 -20.80 8.44
N ASP A 204 2.99 -20.92 8.41
CA ASP A 204 2.26 -21.82 7.53
C ASP A 204 1.76 -21.12 6.24
N MET A 205 2.09 -19.82 6.05
CA MET A 205 1.63 -19.00 4.93
C MET A 205 2.71 -18.84 3.87
N THR A 206 2.31 -18.97 2.60
CA THR A 206 3.19 -18.79 1.43
C THR A 206 2.47 -17.97 0.35
N PHE A 207 1.87 -16.84 0.75
CA PHE A 207 1.03 -16.06 -0.15
C PHE A 207 1.80 -14.95 -0.88
N ASP A 208 1.58 -14.89 -2.19
CA ASP A 208 1.69 -13.70 -3.03
C ASP A 208 0.39 -13.64 -3.86
N THR A 209 -0.73 -13.65 -3.15
CA THR A 209 -2.07 -13.88 -3.69
C THR A 209 -2.89 -12.60 -3.64
N VAL A 210 -3.59 -12.29 -4.71
CA VAL A 210 -4.59 -11.22 -4.73
C VAL A 210 -5.91 -11.78 -4.23
N PHE A 211 -6.33 -11.36 -3.06
CA PHE A 211 -7.61 -11.73 -2.48
C PHE A 211 -8.70 -10.70 -2.79
N SER A 212 -9.95 -11.14 -2.73
CA SER A 212 -11.14 -10.30 -2.88
C SER A 212 -12.32 -10.84 -2.06
N ASP A 213 -13.51 -10.29 -2.30
CA ASP A 213 -14.71 -10.57 -1.53
C ASP A 213 -14.48 -10.31 -0.03
N LEU A 214 -14.08 -9.05 0.24
CA LEU A 214 -13.80 -8.60 1.58
C LEU A 214 -15.05 -8.69 2.47
N VAL A 215 -14.88 -9.23 3.68
CA VAL A 215 -15.94 -9.33 4.67
C VAL A 215 -15.95 -8.07 5.52
N PHE A 216 -17.06 -7.33 5.44
CA PHE A 216 -17.24 -6.09 6.18
C PHE A 216 -18.10 -6.32 7.44
N SER A 217 -17.77 -5.62 8.50
CA SER A 217 -18.61 -5.42 9.68
C SER A 217 -19.03 -3.95 9.72
N GLY A 218 -20.27 -3.66 9.30
CA GLY A 218 -20.72 -2.30 9.03
C GLY A 218 -19.92 -1.67 7.87
N ASP A 219 -19.24 -0.57 8.15
CA ASP A 219 -18.40 0.18 7.20
C ASP A 219 -16.89 -0.21 7.27
N ARG A 220 -16.56 -1.23 8.08
CA ARG A 220 -15.18 -1.62 8.34
C ARG A 220 -14.86 -3.00 7.82
N CYS A 221 -13.68 -3.12 7.23
CA CYS A 221 -13.02 -4.38 6.92
C CYS A 221 -11.69 -4.41 7.69
N GLU A 222 -11.48 -5.43 8.52
CA GLU A 222 -10.35 -5.47 9.44
C GLU A 222 -9.51 -6.73 9.20
N ALA A 223 -8.27 -6.53 8.77
CA ALA A 223 -7.23 -7.55 8.82
C ALA A 223 -6.43 -7.39 10.13
N CYS A 224 -5.97 -8.50 10.68
CA CYS A 224 -5.27 -8.50 11.96
C CYS A 224 -4.00 -9.36 11.89
N ILE A 225 -2.93 -8.87 12.52
CA ILE A 225 -1.75 -9.65 12.87
C ILE A 225 -1.69 -9.70 14.39
N GLU A 226 -1.59 -10.90 14.94
CA GLU A 226 -1.56 -11.13 16.38
C GLU A 226 -0.28 -11.86 16.76
N ASP A 227 0.45 -11.36 17.73
CA ASP A 227 1.61 -12.00 18.32
C ASP A 227 1.20 -12.56 19.70
N PRO A 228 0.97 -13.88 19.84
CA PRO A 228 0.49 -14.45 21.08
C PRO A 228 1.54 -14.41 22.21
N GLU A 229 2.82 -14.30 21.89
CA GLU A 229 3.90 -14.25 22.89
C GLU A 229 3.93 -12.88 23.59
N SER A 230 3.72 -11.80 22.87
CA SER A 230 3.68 -10.44 23.42
C SER A 230 2.27 -9.95 23.77
N GLY A 231 1.24 -10.64 23.30
CA GLY A 231 -0.16 -10.23 23.38
C GLY A 231 -0.50 -8.97 22.57
N LYS A 232 0.29 -8.66 21.55
CA LYS A 232 0.05 -7.52 20.64
C LYS A 232 -0.72 -7.95 19.39
N GLN A 233 -1.53 -7.02 18.92
CA GLN A 233 -2.23 -7.13 17.64
C GLN A 233 -2.36 -5.76 17.00
#